data_4ce27d81ab79a16ff240c97d9dcef95e
#
_entry.id   4ce27d81ab79a16ff240c97d9dcef95e
#
_cell.length_a   1.000
_cell.length_b   1.000
_cell.length_c   1.000
_cell.angle_alpha   90.00
_cell.angle_beta   90.00
_cell.angle_gamma   90.00
#
_symmetry.space_group_name_H-M   'P 1'
#
loop_
_entity.id
_entity.type
_entity.pdbx_description
1 polymer ?
#
loop_
_entity_poly.entity_id
_entity_poly.type
_entity_poly.pdbx_seq_one_letter_code
_entity_poly.pdbx_strand_id
1 'polypeptide(L)'
;VCGWVQRQRNLGSLIFVDLRDRTGLLQLAFDDSTPRDLFEKAASLRGEYVIAAKGLVRERESKNPELPTGDIEVKVTELRLLAKAATPPFEIVEHSDVRDAVRLKYRYLDLRRPDMQRTIALRHKIVKICRDYFDENGFLEIETPILTKSTPEGARDYLCLLYTSDAADD
;
A
#
# COMPACT_ATOMS: atom_id res chain seq x y z
N VAL A 1 -11.94 5.87 14.20
CA VAL A 1 -11.06 5.22 13.20
C VAL A 1 -10.40 6.28 12.33
N CYS A 2 -9.16 6.00 11.86
CA CYS A 2 -8.42 6.84 10.94
C CYS A 2 -7.83 5.96 9.84
N GLY A 3 -7.75 6.49 8.62
CA GLY A 3 -7.19 5.73 7.49
C GLY A 3 -7.28 6.48 6.18
N TRP A 4 -7.03 5.74 5.12
CA TRP A 4 -7.10 6.20 3.74
C TRP A 4 -8.41 5.79 3.10
N VAL A 5 -9.00 6.67 2.31
CA VAL A 5 -10.16 6.34 1.47
C VAL A 5 -9.70 5.40 0.35
N GLN A 6 -10.11 4.14 0.41
CA GLN A 6 -9.85 3.18 -0.65
C GLN A 6 -10.80 3.40 -1.81
N ARG A 7 -12.08 3.50 -1.52
CA ARG A 7 -13.16 3.68 -2.50
C ARG A 7 -14.32 4.44 -1.87
N GLN A 8 -14.97 5.28 -2.66
CA GLN A 8 -16.22 5.94 -2.30
C GLN A 8 -17.28 5.53 -3.31
N ARG A 9 -18.48 5.19 -2.83
CA ARG A 9 -19.65 4.84 -3.63
C ARG A 9 -20.80 5.75 -3.21
N ASN A 10 -21.27 6.56 -4.13
CA ASN A 10 -22.41 7.46 -3.91
C ASN A 10 -23.62 6.89 -4.67
N LEU A 11 -24.66 6.51 -3.94
CA LEU A 11 -25.90 5.93 -4.44
C LEU A 11 -27.08 6.91 -4.32
N GLY A 12 -26.80 8.21 -4.25
CA GLY A 12 -27.81 9.24 -4.09
C GLY A 12 -28.10 9.55 -2.62
N SER A 13 -28.99 8.81 -1.99
CA SER A 13 -29.33 8.97 -0.56
C SER A 13 -28.36 8.26 0.39
N LEU A 14 -27.48 7.40 -0.13
CA LEU A 14 -26.53 6.62 0.63
C LEU A 14 -25.12 6.83 0.09
N ILE A 15 -24.17 7.07 0.99
CA ILE A 15 -22.73 7.07 0.63
C ILE A 15 -22.03 6.03 1.49
N PHE A 16 -21.25 5.18 0.81
CA PHE A 16 -20.35 4.25 1.45
C PHE A 16 -18.90 4.63 1.14
N VAL A 17 -18.06 4.59 2.18
CA VAL A 17 -16.62 4.82 2.05
C VAL A 17 -15.90 3.61 2.63
N ASP A 18 -15.13 2.94 1.81
CA ASP A 18 -14.23 1.88 2.26
C ASP A 18 -12.96 2.54 2.80
N LEU A 19 -12.81 2.54 4.10
CA LEU A 19 -11.64 3.08 4.81
C LEU A 19 -10.60 1.98 4.98
N ARG A 20 -9.39 2.23 4.52
CA ARG A 20 -8.26 1.33 4.66
C ARG A 20 -7.31 1.82 5.73
N ASP A 21 -6.89 0.92 6.60
CA ASP A 21 -5.75 1.10 7.48
C ASP A 21 -4.76 -0.08 7.37
N ARG A 22 -3.80 -0.18 8.30
CA ARG A 22 -2.83 -1.27 8.30
C ARG A 22 -3.45 -2.65 8.61
N THR A 23 -4.66 -2.68 9.17
CA THR A 23 -5.32 -3.91 9.61
C THR A 23 -6.31 -4.45 8.58
N GLY A 24 -6.76 -3.61 7.67
CA GLY A 24 -7.67 -4.01 6.60
C GLY A 24 -8.60 -2.89 6.14
N LEU A 25 -9.81 -3.28 5.71
CA LEU A 25 -10.84 -2.39 5.22
C LEU A 25 -12.02 -2.34 6.20
N LEU A 26 -12.58 -1.16 6.40
CA LEU A 26 -13.79 -0.95 7.18
C LEU A 26 -14.75 -0.07 6.39
N GLN A 27 -16.00 -0.47 6.26
CA GLN A 27 -17.02 0.36 5.62
C GLN A 27 -17.54 1.43 6.56
N LEU A 28 -17.53 2.66 6.06
CA LEU A 28 -18.21 3.81 6.67
C LEU A 28 -19.50 4.05 5.90
N ALA A 29 -20.61 4.28 6.61
CA ALA A 29 -21.94 4.49 6.03
C ALA A 29 -22.49 5.88 6.41
N PHE A 30 -23.05 6.55 5.42
CA PHE A 30 -23.76 7.80 5.53
C PHE A 30 -25.14 7.62 4.89
N ASP A 31 -26.19 7.77 5.65
CA ASP A 31 -27.58 7.52 5.24
C ASP A 31 -28.44 8.80 5.35
N ASP A 32 -29.73 8.69 5.05
CA ASP A 32 -30.70 9.81 5.09
C ASP A 32 -30.79 10.51 6.45
N SER A 33 -30.39 9.86 7.54
CA SER A 33 -30.33 10.44 8.87
C SER A 33 -29.03 11.23 9.12
N THR A 34 -28.08 11.19 8.19
CA THR A 34 -26.81 11.90 8.29
C THR A 34 -27.04 13.41 8.07
N PRO A 35 -26.52 14.30 8.94
CA PRO A 35 -26.57 15.73 8.72
C PRO A 35 -26.03 16.13 7.33
N ARG A 36 -26.70 17.09 6.68
CA ARG A 36 -26.41 17.46 5.29
C ARG A 36 -24.96 17.90 5.07
N ASP A 37 -24.40 18.67 5.99
CA ASP A 37 -23.01 19.12 5.93
C ASP A 37 -22.01 17.95 5.99
N LEU A 38 -22.31 16.94 6.80
CA LEU A 38 -21.52 15.72 6.91
C LEU A 38 -21.64 14.85 5.65
N PHE A 39 -22.85 14.78 5.09
CA PHE A 39 -23.12 14.05 3.84
C PHE A 39 -22.38 14.69 2.65
N GLU A 40 -22.41 16.03 2.54
CA GLU A 40 -21.69 16.77 1.50
C GLU A 40 -20.14 16.60 1.64
N LYS A 41 -19.62 16.60 2.87
CA LYS A 41 -18.23 16.26 3.12
C LYS A 41 -17.89 14.85 2.65
N ALA A 42 -18.73 13.87 2.97
CA ALA A 42 -18.53 12.49 2.51
C ALA A 42 -18.57 12.39 0.98
N ALA A 43 -19.47 13.12 0.31
CA ALA A 43 -19.58 13.17 -1.15
C ALA A 43 -18.35 13.79 -1.82
N SER A 44 -17.63 14.67 -1.12
CA SER A 44 -16.44 15.34 -1.63
C SER A 44 -15.16 14.51 -1.52
N LEU A 45 -15.19 13.39 -0.80
CA LEU A 45 -14.01 12.52 -0.61
C LEU A 45 -13.55 11.93 -1.95
N ARG A 46 -12.23 11.69 -2.04
CA ARG A 46 -11.59 11.03 -3.18
C ARG A 46 -10.65 9.94 -2.67
N GLY A 47 -10.30 9.02 -3.54
CA GLY A 47 -9.34 7.97 -3.24
C GLY A 47 -8.03 8.50 -2.67
N GLU A 48 -7.46 7.75 -1.74
CA GLU A 48 -6.23 8.07 -1.01
C GLU A 48 -6.27 9.32 -0.10
N TYR A 49 -7.43 9.99 0.04
CA TYR A 49 -7.58 11.02 1.09
C TYR A 49 -7.44 10.38 2.47
N VAL A 50 -6.80 11.08 3.38
CA VAL A 50 -6.65 10.66 4.78
C VAL A 50 -7.77 11.28 5.58
N ILE A 51 -8.55 10.44 6.25
CA ILE A 51 -9.70 10.87 7.05
C ILE A 51 -9.69 10.27 8.44
N ALA A 52 -10.31 10.96 9.38
CA ALA A 52 -10.71 10.44 10.67
C ALA A 52 -12.24 10.45 10.75
N ALA A 53 -12.82 9.34 11.17
CA ALA A 53 -14.25 9.19 11.35
C ALA A 53 -14.58 8.70 12.76
N LYS A 54 -15.65 9.25 13.35
CA LYS A 54 -16.28 8.77 14.57
C LYS A 54 -17.71 8.36 14.25
N GLY A 55 -18.17 7.29 14.87
CA GLY A 55 -19.51 6.79 14.62
C GLY A 55 -19.84 5.58 15.48
N LEU A 56 -20.99 5.00 15.20
CA LEU A 56 -21.50 3.80 15.86
C LEU A 56 -21.28 2.59 14.96
N VAL A 57 -20.75 1.52 15.52
CA VAL A 57 -20.63 0.24 14.83
C VAL A 57 -22.01 -0.39 14.79
N ARG A 58 -22.42 -0.87 13.60
CA ARG A 58 -23.66 -1.63 13.40
C ARG A 58 -23.41 -2.79 12.44
N GLU A 59 -24.33 -3.76 12.42
CA GLU A 59 -24.32 -4.79 11.40
C GLU A 59 -24.66 -4.20 10.03
N ARG A 60 -24.03 -4.72 8.99
CA ARG A 60 -24.35 -4.37 7.60
C ARG A 60 -25.64 -5.04 7.16
N GLU A 61 -26.46 -4.33 6.42
CA GLU A 61 -27.66 -4.92 5.77
C GLU A 61 -27.23 -5.96 4.72
N SER A 62 -26.17 -5.68 3.96
CA SER A 62 -25.58 -6.61 3.00
C SER A 62 -24.18 -6.99 3.46
N LYS A 63 -24.05 -8.19 4.04
CA LYS A 63 -22.78 -8.74 4.52
C LYS A 63 -21.86 -9.10 3.35
N ASN A 64 -20.56 -8.86 3.52
CA ASN A 64 -19.55 -9.24 2.54
C ASN A 64 -18.59 -10.29 3.13
N PRO A 65 -18.75 -11.58 2.79
CA PRO A 65 -17.92 -12.65 3.33
C PRO A 65 -16.44 -12.61 2.88
N GLU A 66 -16.12 -11.82 1.86
CA GLU A 66 -14.74 -11.68 1.37
C GLU A 66 -13.87 -10.77 2.26
N LEU A 67 -14.49 -10.00 3.14
CA LEU A 67 -13.79 -9.09 4.04
C LEU A 67 -13.89 -9.57 5.49
N PRO A 68 -12.80 -9.56 6.26
CA PRO A 68 -12.83 -9.88 7.69
C PRO A 68 -13.78 -9.01 8.51
N THR A 69 -14.01 -7.77 8.05
CA THR A 69 -14.93 -6.78 8.64
C THR A 69 -16.25 -6.69 7.90
N GLY A 70 -16.53 -7.67 7.04
CA GLY A 70 -17.65 -7.62 6.11
C GLY A 70 -19.04 -7.71 6.75
N ASP A 71 -19.13 -8.09 8.02
CA ASP A 71 -20.40 -8.16 8.76
C ASP A 71 -20.80 -6.83 9.40
N ILE A 72 -19.85 -5.89 9.53
CA ILE A 72 -20.05 -4.64 10.26
C ILE A 72 -19.75 -3.42 9.40
N GLU A 73 -20.34 -2.30 9.76
CA GLU A 73 -20.04 -0.97 9.24
C GLU A 73 -20.12 0.08 10.34
N VAL A 74 -19.55 1.24 10.09
CA VAL A 74 -19.63 2.39 10.99
C VAL A 74 -20.61 3.41 10.42
N LYS A 75 -21.73 3.64 11.12
CA LYS A 75 -22.58 4.80 10.87
C LYS A 75 -21.89 6.05 11.41
N VAL A 76 -21.45 6.91 10.51
CA VAL A 76 -20.59 8.04 10.84
C VAL A 76 -21.39 9.20 11.45
N THR A 77 -20.89 9.71 12.56
CA THR A 77 -21.45 10.90 13.24
C THR A 77 -20.53 12.13 13.16
N GLU A 78 -19.23 11.91 12.95
CA GLU A 78 -18.25 12.98 12.76
C GLU A 78 -17.21 12.55 11.71
N LEU A 79 -16.87 13.45 10.79
CA LEU A 79 -15.87 13.22 9.74
C LEU A 79 -14.91 14.40 9.69
N ARG A 80 -13.61 14.09 9.73
CA ARG A 80 -12.53 15.05 9.56
C ARG A 80 -11.66 14.66 8.39
N LEU A 81 -11.46 15.56 7.46
CA LEU A 81 -10.47 15.42 6.41
C LEU A 81 -9.11 15.86 6.99
N LEU A 82 -8.17 14.93 7.11
CA LEU A 82 -6.84 15.17 7.66
C LEU A 82 -5.86 15.61 6.58
N ALA A 83 -5.89 14.95 5.41
CA ALA A 83 -5.06 15.31 4.26
C ALA A 83 -5.74 14.93 2.94
N LYS A 84 -5.55 15.77 1.92
CA LYS A 84 -5.90 15.47 0.54
C LYS A 84 -4.73 14.77 -0.15
N ALA A 85 -5.03 13.95 -1.15
CA ALA A 85 -4.05 13.32 -2.01
C ALA A 85 -4.28 13.73 -3.47
N ALA A 86 -3.22 13.79 -4.26
CA ALA A 86 -3.35 13.81 -5.70
C ALA A 86 -3.87 12.45 -6.20
N THR A 87 -4.56 12.46 -7.34
CA THR A 87 -5.02 11.21 -7.96
C THR A 87 -3.81 10.34 -8.32
N PRO A 88 -3.74 9.09 -7.85
CA PRO A 88 -2.66 8.18 -8.22
C PRO A 88 -2.60 7.98 -9.74
N PRO A 89 -1.39 7.82 -10.33
CA PRO A 89 -1.23 7.62 -11.77
C PRO A 89 -1.79 6.28 -12.26
N PHE A 90 -2.10 5.37 -11.37
CA PHE A 90 -2.78 4.09 -11.62
C PHE A 90 -3.46 3.59 -10.34
N GLU A 91 -4.42 2.70 -10.51
CA GLU A 91 -5.10 2.05 -9.38
C GLU A 91 -4.19 1.02 -8.71
N ILE A 92 -4.21 1.00 -7.36
CA ILE A 92 -3.46 0.04 -6.55
C ILE A 92 -4.36 -1.19 -6.34
N VAL A 93 -4.44 -2.01 -7.39
CA VAL A 93 -5.24 -3.24 -7.44
C VAL A 93 -4.39 -4.43 -7.85
N GLU A 94 -4.86 -5.62 -7.55
CA GLU A 94 -4.28 -6.84 -8.06
C GLU A 94 -4.52 -6.93 -9.58
N HIS A 95 -3.58 -7.47 -10.33
CA HIS A 95 -3.67 -7.64 -11.79
C HIS A 95 -3.89 -6.32 -12.57
N SER A 96 -3.01 -5.38 -12.39
CA SER A 96 -3.03 -4.11 -13.12
C SER A 96 -2.31 -4.22 -14.47
N ASP A 97 -2.93 -3.74 -15.56
CA ASP A 97 -2.37 -3.70 -16.92
C ASP A 97 -1.44 -2.49 -17.15
N VAL A 98 -1.01 -1.82 -16.09
CA VAL A 98 -0.15 -0.65 -16.16
C VAL A 98 1.23 -1.02 -16.68
N ARG A 99 1.72 -0.26 -17.68
CA ARG A 99 3.04 -0.47 -18.31
C ARG A 99 4.17 -0.39 -17.28
N ASP A 100 5.18 -1.22 -17.44
CA ASP A 100 6.33 -1.30 -16.54
C ASP A 100 7.04 0.04 -16.34
N ALA A 101 7.17 0.86 -17.37
CA ALA A 101 7.76 2.20 -17.25
C ALA A 101 7.04 3.09 -16.22
N VAL A 102 5.71 3.04 -16.16
CA VAL A 102 4.92 3.79 -15.17
C VAL A 102 5.05 3.17 -13.79
N ARG A 103 5.01 1.85 -13.68
CA ARG A 103 5.19 1.11 -12.44
C ARG A 103 6.57 1.37 -11.82
N LEU A 104 7.62 1.38 -12.63
CA LEU A 104 8.99 1.68 -12.19
C LEU A 104 9.15 3.13 -11.76
N LYS A 105 8.54 4.08 -12.49
CA LYS A 105 8.56 5.49 -12.12
C LYS A 105 7.87 5.76 -10.77
N TYR A 106 6.77 5.07 -10.50
CA TYR A 106 6.01 5.19 -9.26
C TYR A 106 6.10 3.92 -8.42
N ARG A 107 7.33 3.40 -8.27
CA ARG A 107 7.58 2.11 -7.62
C ARG A 107 7.01 2.00 -6.22
N TYR A 108 6.99 3.07 -5.45
CA TYR A 108 6.40 3.12 -4.12
C TYR A 108 4.88 2.87 -4.10
N LEU A 109 4.16 3.17 -5.18
CA LEU A 109 2.74 2.82 -5.35
C LEU A 109 2.60 1.37 -5.82
N ASP A 110 3.42 0.93 -6.78
CA ASP A 110 3.40 -0.43 -7.31
C ASP A 110 3.65 -1.46 -6.19
N LEU A 111 4.57 -1.17 -5.26
CA LEU A 111 4.87 -2.02 -4.11
C LEU A 111 3.70 -2.15 -3.12
N ARG A 112 2.67 -1.31 -3.21
CA ARG A 112 1.45 -1.39 -2.40
C ARG A 112 0.40 -2.34 -2.98
N ARG A 113 0.58 -2.82 -4.19
CA ARG A 113 -0.32 -3.79 -4.81
C ARG A 113 -0.27 -5.13 -4.06
N PRO A 114 -1.42 -5.82 -3.88
CA PRO A 114 -1.48 -7.04 -3.09
C PRO A 114 -0.56 -8.16 -3.61
N ASP A 115 -0.46 -8.33 -4.93
CA ASP A 115 0.42 -9.31 -5.58
C ASP A 115 1.90 -9.01 -5.31
N MET A 116 2.30 -7.74 -5.39
CA MET A 116 3.67 -7.32 -5.09
C MET A 116 4.01 -7.51 -3.60
N GLN A 117 3.08 -7.16 -2.70
CA GLN A 117 3.27 -7.37 -1.27
C GLN A 117 3.41 -8.86 -0.92
N ARG A 118 2.59 -9.74 -1.52
CA ARG A 118 2.72 -11.20 -1.33
C ARG A 118 4.08 -11.70 -1.79
N THR A 119 4.57 -11.22 -2.94
CA THR A 119 5.89 -11.59 -3.48
C THR A 119 7.01 -11.18 -2.53
N ILE A 120 6.97 -9.95 -2.01
CA ILE A 120 7.98 -9.46 -1.07
C ILE A 120 7.92 -10.24 0.25
N ALA A 121 6.70 -10.49 0.75
CA ALA A 121 6.50 -11.27 1.98
C ALA A 121 7.00 -12.72 1.81
N LEU A 122 6.77 -13.34 0.65
CA LEU A 122 7.30 -14.67 0.34
C LEU A 122 8.83 -14.66 0.32
N ARG A 123 9.44 -13.69 -0.38
CA ARG A 123 10.89 -13.53 -0.41
C ARG A 123 11.48 -13.39 1.00
N HIS A 124 10.86 -12.55 1.84
CA HIS A 124 11.27 -12.40 3.23
C HIS A 124 11.22 -13.72 3.99
N LYS A 125 10.13 -14.50 3.86
CA LYS A 125 9.99 -15.81 4.50
C LYS A 125 11.07 -16.79 4.05
N ILE A 126 11.36 -16.84 2.75
CA ILE A 126 12.41 -17.73 2.20
C ILE A 126 13.77 -17.37 2.81
N VAL A 127 14.15 -16.09 2.78
CA VAL A 127 15.44 -15.64 3.34
C VAL A 127 15.51 -15.96 4.84
N LYS A 128 14.41 -15.72 5.58
CA LYS A 128 14.37 -16.03 7.01
C LYS A 128 14.58 -17.53 7.25
N ILE A 129 13.88 -18.39 6.54
CA ILE A 129 14.02 -19.86 6.69
C ILE A 129 15.46 -20.30 6.40
N CYS A 130 16.11 -19.75 5.35
CA CYS A 130 17.50 -20.05 5.06
C CYS A 130 18.43 -19.65 6.21
N ARG A 131 18.23 -18.44 6.76
CA ARG A 131 19.03 -17.96 7.89
C ARG A 131 18.82 -18.79 9.15
N ASP A 132 17.57 -19.08 9.48
CA ASP A 132 17.23 -19.92 10.64
C ASP A 132 17.88 -21.31 10.50
N TYR A 133 17.79 -21.93 9.31
CA TYR A 133 18.40 -23.24 9.05
C TYR A 133 19.93 -23.24 9.23
N PHE A 134 20.61 -22.24 8.70
CA PHE A 134 22.07 -22.15 8.84
C PHE A 134 22.47 -21.87 10.29
N ASP A 135 21.76 -20.98 10.98
CA ASP A 135 22.02 -20.69 12.39
C ASP A 135 21.85 -21.93 13.29
N GLU A 136 20.75 -22.66 13.10
CA GLU A 136 20.47 -23.94 13.83
C GLU A 136 21.53 -25.01 13.56
N ASN A 137 22.24 -24.96 12.44
CA ASN A 137 23.34 -25.87 12.09
C ASN A 137 24.74 -25.32 12.43
N GLY A 138 24.83 -24.25 13.19
CA GLY A 138 26.08 -23.69 13.71
C GLY A 138 26.87 -22.83 12.72
N PHE A 139 26.25 -22.37 11.63
CA PHE A 139 26.86 -21.42 10.70
C PHE A 139 26.61 -19.98 11.19
N LEU A 140 27.59 -19.12 10.94
CA LEU A 140 27.48 -17.68 11.25
C LEU A 140 27.29 -16.88 9.96
N GLU A 141 26.30 -15.98 9.94
CA GLU A 141 26.15 -15.00 8.86
C GLU A 141 27.14 -13.85 9.09
N ILE A 142 28.07 -13.66 8.19
CA ILE A 142 29.08 -12.60 8.25
C ILE A 142 28.81 -11.58 7.14
N GLU A 143 28.59 -10.34 7.54
CA GLU A 143 28.51 -9.22 6.60
C GLU A 143 29.92 -8.87 6.10
N THR A 144 30.11 -8.97 4.79
CA THR A 144 31.35 -8.57 4.12
C THR A 144 31.14 -7.25 3.37
N PRO A 145 32.21 -6.44 3.16
CA PRO A 145 32.10 -5.23 2.35
C PRO A 145 31.62 -5.55 0.92
N ILE A 146 30.62 -4.81 0.44
CA ILE A 146 30.11 -4.96 -0.95
C ILE A 146 31.12 -4.40 -1.95
N LEU A 147 31.79 -3.29 -1.59
CA LEU A 147 32.83 -2.67 -2.41
C LEU A 147 34.16 -3.32 -2.07
N THR A 148 34.69 -4.07 -3.00
CA THR A 148 35.99 -4.75 -2.86
C THR A 148 36.92 -4.34 -3.99
N LYS A 149 38.24 -4.53 -3.79
CA LYS A 149 39.23 -4.37 -4.86
C LYS A 149 39.01 -5.47 -5.92
N SER A 150 39.19 -5.11 -7.19
CA SER A 150 39.15 -6.07 -8.30
C SER A 150 40.04 -7.28 -8.02
N THR A 151 39.51 -8.48 -8.31
CA THR A 151 40.24 -9.74 -8.17
C THR A 151 40.45 -10.39 -9.53
N PRO A 152 41.63 -11.03 -9.80
CA PRO A 152 41.94 -11.63 -11.10
C PRO A 152 40.97 -12.75 -11.52
N GLU A 153 40.25 -13.34 -10.57
CA GLU A 153 39.40 -14.52 -10.77
C GLU A 153 37.91 -14.17 -10.93
N GLY A 154 37.54 -12.88 -10.92
CA GLY A 154 36.18 -12.41 -11.00
C GLY A 154 35.62 -12.45 -12.42
N ALA A 155 34.38 -12.89 -12.59
CA ALA A 155 33.63 -12.70 -13.82
C ALA A 155 33.16 -11.23 -13.89
N ARG A 156 33.65 -10.43 -14.82
CA ARG A 156 33.34 -9.03 -15.11
C ARG A 156 33.22 -8.12 -13.87
N ASP A 157 34.21 -7.29 -13.69
CA ASP A 157 34.17 -6.20 -12.73
C ASP A 157 33.26 -5.09 -13.24
N TYR A 158 32.27 -4.69 -12.43
CA TYR A 158 31.50 -3.48 -12.68
C TYR A 158 32.22 -2.30 -12.03
N LEU A 159 33.05 -1.60 -12.82
CA LEU A 159 33.65 -0.36 -12.40
C LEU A 159 32.58 0.76 -12.38
N CYS A 160 32.70 1.67 -11.41
CA CYS A 160 31.84 2.83 -11.36
C CYS A 160 32.08 3.71 -12.59
N LEU A 161 31.13 3.74 -13.52
CA LEU A 161 31.22 4.45 -14.79
C LEU A 161 31.31 5.99 -14.66
N LEU A 162 31.11 6.54 -13.47
CA LEU A 162 31.22 7.99 -13.23
C LEU A 162 32.64 8.55 -13.45
N TYR A 163 33.67 7.72 -13.38
CA TYR A 163 35.07 8.13 -13.61
C TYR A 163 35.57 7.83 -15.03
N THR A 164 34.85 7.03 -15.80
CA THR A 164 35.28 6.68 -17.16
C THR A 164 34.79 7.66 -18.22
N SER A 165 33.78 8.49 -17.92
CA SER A 165 33.31 9.54 -18.83
C SER A 165 34.24 10.75 -18.86
N ASP A 166 34.94 11.06 -17.75
CA ASP A 166 35.89 12.19 -17.70
C ASP A 166 37.26 11.85 -18.26
N ALA A 167 37.60 10.55 -18.39
CA ALA A 167 38.88 10.11 -18.95
C ALA A 167 38.90 9.96 -20.48
N ALA A 168 37.74 10.18 -21.13
CA ALA A 168 37.59 10.06 -22.58
C ALA A 168 37.59 11.44 -23.30
N ASP A 169 37.66 12.55 -22.57
CA ASP A 169 37.64 13.92 -23.11
C ASP A 169 39.02 14.64 -23.04
N ASP A 170 40.14 13.91 -22.74
CA ASP A 170 41.52 14.41 -22.80
C ASP A 170 42.26 13.85 -24.00
#